data_1b6124bef86a315ad2766ad9f690e3e2
#
_entry.id   1b6124bef86a315ad2766ad9f690e3e2
#
_cell.length_a   1.000
_cell.length_b   1.000
_cell.length_c   1.000
_cell.angle_alpha   90.00
_cell.angle_beta   90.00
_cell.angle_gamma   90.00
#
_symmetry.space_group_name_H-M   'P 1'
#
loop_
_entity.id
_entity.type
_entity.pdbx_description
1 polymer ?
#
loop_
_entity_poly.entity_id
_entity_poly.type
_entity_poly.pdbx_seq_one_letter_code
_entity_poly.pdbx_strand_id
1 'polypeptide(L)'
;VVPAKKRVRKYRSKGGAADLARVEVLVPPSARKEILAMASRLRAEHRGSKELRALYDEALRSYRTRILDNVDLDRLPDLRSRAAVVARAMIDRGDARAFAIGRQMLDRVNALAS
;
A
#
# COMPACT_ATOMS: atom_id res chain seq x y z
N VAL A 1 32.99 1.98 -16.00
CA VAL A 1 31.86 2.90 -15.90
C VAL A 1 30.57 2.20 -16.38
N VAL A 2 29.56 2.16 -15.53
CA VAL A 2 28.29 1.55 -15.89
C VAL A 2 27.49 2.52 -16.77
N PRO A 3 27.00 2.07 -17.94
CA PRO A 3 26.16 2.94 -18.79
C PRO A 3 24.93 3.45 -18.08
N ALA A 4 24.48 4.66 -18.42
CA ALA A 4 23.30 5.28 -17.81
C ALA A 4 22.06 4.38 -17.91
N LYS A 5 21.86 3.69 -19.03
CA LYS A 5 20.76 2.75 -19.23
C LYS A 5 20.75 1.63 -18.19
N LYS A 6 21.91 1.07 -17.85
CA LYS A 6 22.01 0.00 -16.85
C LYS A 6 21.70 0.51 -15.45
N ARG A 7 22.16 1.72 -15.10
CA ARG A 7 21.87 2.34 -13.80
C ARG A 7 20.37 2.60 -13.62
N VAL A 8 19.73 3.14 -14.63
CA VAL A 8 18.27 3.40 -14.59
C VAL A 8 17.48 2.09 -14.46
N ARG A 9 17.86 1.06 -15.21
CA ARG A 9 17.22 -0.24 -15.15
C ARG A 9 17.37 -0.87 -13.78
N LYS A 10 18.56 -0.81 -13.18
CA LYS A 10 18.83 -1.33 -11.84
C LYS A 10 17.99 -0.61 -10.79
N TYR A 11 17.90 0.72 -10.88
CA TYR A 11 17.06 1.51 -9.97
C TYR A 11 15.60 1.08 -10.06
N ARG A 12 15.04 0.93 -11.27
CA ARG A 12 13.65 0.54 -11.48
C ARG A 12 13.35 -0.87 -11.01
N SER A 13 14.31 -1.79 -11.09
CA SER A 13 14.08 -3.18 -10.69
C SER A 13 14.28 -3.42 -9.19
N LYS A 14 15.08 -2.58 -8.51
CA LYS A 14 15.44 -2.79 -7.09
C LYS A 14 15.11 -1.63 -6.17
N GLY A 15 14.78 -0.45 -6.72
CA GLY A 15 14.53 0.74 -5.93
C GLY A 15 13.05 1.10 -5.84
N GLY A 16 12.77 2.32 -5.41
CA GLY A 16 11.42 2.84 -5.22
C GLY A 16 10.57 2.94 -6.47
N ALA A 17 11.18 2.83 -7.66
CA ALA A 17 10.48 2.89 -8.94
C ALA A 17 10.22 1.51 -9.56
N ALA A 18 10.49 0.41 -8.82
CA ALA A 18 10.39 -0.95 -9.35
C ALA A 18 9.01 -1.30 -9.89
N ASP A 19 7.95 -0.78 -9.27
CA ASP A 19 6.56 -1.09 -9.62
C ASP A 19 5.92 0.01 -10.47
N LEU A 20 6.70 1.00 -10.93
CA LEU A 20 6.17 2.15 -11.63
C LEU A 20 6.54 2.09 -13.12
N ALA A 21 5.61 2.51 -13.96
CA ALA A 21 5.84 2.62 -15.40
C ALA A 21 6.20 4.06 -15.76
N ARG A 22 7.16 4.21 -16.65
CA ARG A 22 7.47 5.52 -17.21
C ARG A 22 6.52 5.79 -18.38
N VAL A 23 5.85 6.95 -18.35
CA VAL A 23 4.93 7.36 -19.40
C VAL A 23 5.34 8.73 -19.91
N GLU A 24 5.47 8.86 -21.23
CA GLU A 24 5.74 10.13 -21.88
C GLU A 24 4.49 10.55 -22.65
N VAL A 25 4.01 11.77 -22.38
CA VAL A 25 2.84 12.31 -23.06
C VAL A 25 3.11 13.75 -23.50
N LEU A 26 2.53 14.13 -24.63
CA LEU A 26 2.60 15.49 -25.10
C LEU A 26 1.28 16.18 -24.73
N VAL A 27 1.38 17.29 -23.98
CA VAL A 27 0.23 18.05 -23.52
C VAL A 27 0.50 19.53 -23.75
N PRO A 28 -0.56 20.36 -23.83
CA PRO A 28 -0.36 21.80 -23.84
C PRO A 28 0.41 22.26 -22.59
N PRO A 29 1.26 23.27 -22.69
CA PRO A 29 2.02 23.75 -21.53
C PRO A 29 1.15 24.10 -20.33
N SER A 30 -0.07 24.57 -20.56
CA SER A 30 -1.03 24.89 -19.49
C SER A 30 -1.48 23.68 -18.69
N ALA A 31 -1.39 22.46 -19.24
CA ALA A 31 -1.80 21.23 -18.58
C ALA A 31 -0.65 20.54 -17.82
N ARG A 32 0.57 21.04 -17.91
CA ARG A 32 1.74 20.41 -17.32
C ARG A 32 1.62 20.18 -15.80
N LYS A 33 1.21 21.22 -15.08
CA LYS A 33 1.05 21.14 -13.61
C LYS A 33 0.02 20.08 -13.22
N GLU A 34 -1.07 20.01 -13.95
CA GLU A 34 -2.15 19.05 -13.72
C GLU A 34 -1.67 17.61 -13.88
N ILE A 35 -0.94 17.35 -14.96
CA ILE A 35 -0.40 16.01 -15.23
C ILE A 35 0.62 15.60 -14.16
N LEU A 36 1.52 16.52 -13.78
CA LEU A 36 2.52 16.23 -12.74
C LEU A 36 1.87 16.00 -11.37
N ALA A 37 0.82 16.77 -11.06
CA ALA A 37 0.08 16.58 -9.82
C ALA A 37 -0.65 15.24 -9.78
N MET A 38 -1.27 14.84 -10.90
CA MET A 38 -1.91 13.54 -11.03
C MET A 38 -0.91 12.39 -10.84
N ALA A 39 0.24 12.48 -11.49
CA ALA A 39 1.28 11.47 -11.35
C ALA A 39 1.77 11.34 -9.91
N SER A 40 1.97 12.47 -9.23
CA SER A 40 2.37 12.50 -7.83
C SER A 40 1.34 11.82 -6.92
N ARG A 41 0.06 12.14 -7.14
CA ARG A 41 -1.04 11.54 -6.38
C ARG A 41 -1.11 10.02 -6.60
N LEU A 42 -0.98 9.57 -7.84
CA LEU A 42 -1.03 8.15 -8.17
C LEU A 42 0.13 7.38 -7.52
N ARG A 43 1.33 7.97 -7.49
CA ARG A 43 2.47 7.37 -6.81
C ARG A 43 2.25 7.26 -5.30
N ALA A 44 1.67 8.29 -4.70
CA ALA A 44 1.37 8.29 -3.26
C ALA A 44 0.33 7.23 -2.91
N GLU A 45 -0.73 7.10 -3.70
CA GLU A 45 -1.76 6.08 -3.52
C GLU A 45 -1.19 4.67 -3.65
N HIS A 46 -0.34 4.45 -4.66
CA HIS A 46 0.30 3.16 -4.87
C HIS A 46 1.19 2.78 -3.68
N ARG A 47 1.98 3.73 -3.19
CA ARG A 47 2.85 3.53 -2.02
C ARG A 47 2.02 3.20 -0.77
N GLY A 48 0.92 3.91 -0.56
CA GLY A 48 0.01 3.65 0.56
C GLY A 48 -0.61 2.26 0.49
N SER A 49 -1.01 1.82 -0.69
CA SER A 49 -1.54 0.47 -0.90
C SER A 49 -0.50 -0.60 -0.63
N LYS A 50 0.74 -0.39 -1.05
CA LYS A 50 1.85 -1.30 -0.78
C LYS A 50 2.13 -1.44 0.71
N GLU A 51 2.15 -0.32 1.43
CA GLU A 51 2.36 -0.31 2.88
C GLU A 51 1.23 -1.04 3.60
N LEU A 52 -0.01 -0.80 3.19
CA LEU A 52 -1.17 -1.48 3.76
C LEU A 52 -1.09 -2.99 3.52
N ARG A 53 -0.72 -3.40 2.31
CA ARG A 53 -0.58 -4.82 1.98
C ARG A 53 0.46 -5.50 2.86
N ALA A 54 1.59 -4.85 3.10
CA ALA A 54 2.64 -5.38 3.95
C ALA A 54 2.16 -5.56 5.39
N LEU A 55 1.44 -4.59 5.93
CA LEU A 55 0.86 -4.67 7.28
C LEU A 55 -0.19 -5.78 7.37
N TYR A 56 -1.05 -5.89 6.35
CA TYR A 56 -2.06 -6.92 6.29
C TYR A 56 -1.45 -8.32 6.25
N ASP A 57 -0.44 -8.54 5.42
CA ASP A 57 0.24 -9.82 5.31
C ASP A 57 0.94 -10.19 6.62
N GLU A 58 1.55 -9.21 7.29
CA GLU A 58 2.18 -9.43 8.61
C GLU A 58 1.14 -9.84 9.66
N ALA A 59 -0.01 -9.16 9.67
CA ALA A 59 -1.10 -9.47 10.60
C ALA A 59 -1.59 -10.91 10.40
N LEU A 60 -1.79 -11.33 9.16
CA LEU A 60 -2.23 -12.70 8.87
C LEU A 60 -1.20 -13.73 9.30
N ARG A 61 0.09 -13.49 9.05
CA ARG A 61 1.14 -14.41 9.45
C ARG A 61 1.21 -14.60 10.97
N SER A 62 1.08 -13.51 11.69
CA SER A 62 1.34 -13.49 13.14
C SER A 62 0.12 -13.82 13.99
N TYR A 63 -1.09 -13.51 13.51
CA TYR A 63 -2.28 -13.53 14.38
C TYR A 63 -3.48 -14.29 13.82
N ARG A 64 -3.40 -14.87 12.62
CA ARG A 64 -4.55 -15.48 11.97
C ARG A 64 -5.29 -16.51 12.84
N THR A 65 -4.56 -17.45 13.42
CA THR A 65 -5.15 -18.52 14.26
C THR A 65 -5.57 -18.04 15.64
N ARG A 66 -4.96 -16.96 16.13
CA ARG A 66 -5.20 -16.46 17.48
C ARG A 66 -6.36 -15.49 17.58
N ILE A 67 -6.57 -14.69 16.55
CA ILE A 67 -7.51 -13.55 16.58
C ILE A 67 -8.54 -13.63 15.47
N LEU A 68 -8.17 -14.22 14.32
CA LEU A 68 -8.94 -14.13 13.07
C LEU A 68 -9.61 -15.43 12.66
N ASP A 69 -9.66 -16.45 13.52
CA ASP A 69 -10.23 -17.76 13.20
C ASP A 69 -11.72 -17.70 12.85
N ASN A 70 -12.44 -16.72 13.38
CA ASN A 70 -13.86 -16.54 13.11
C ASN A 70 -14.17 -15.54 11.99
N VAL A 71 -13.15 -15.04 11.31
CA VAL A 71 -13.31 -14.02 10.26
C VAL A 71 -13.17 -14.66 8.89
N ASP A 72 -14.21 -14.54 8.07
CA ASP A 72 -14.19 -15.01 6.68
C ASP A 72 -13.77 -13.86 5.76
N LEU A 73 -12.46 -13.77 5.53
CA LEU A 73 -11.88 -12.71 4.71
C LEU A 73 -12.19 -12.88 3.22
N ASP A 74 -12.48 -14.10 2.79
CA ASP A 74 -12.77 -14.39 1.37
C ASP A 74 -14.08 -13.76 0.90
N ARG A 75 -14.98 -13.43 1.82
CA ARG A 75 -16.24 -12.75 1.51
C ARG A 75 -16.08 -11.27 1.25
N LEU A 76 -14.92 -10.69 1.62
CA LEU A 76 -14.68 -9.27 1.47
C LEU A 76 -14.02 -8.99 0.12
N PRO A 77 -14.48 -7.95 -0.61
CA PRO A 77 -14.11 -7.78 -2.02
C PRO A 77 -12.69 -7.28 -2.26
N ASP A 78 -12.12 -6.50 -1.37
CA ASP A 78 -10.85 -5.83 -1.62
C ASP A 78 -9.95 -5.77 -0.39
N LEU A 79 -8.71 -5.32 -0.60
CA LEU A 79 -7.70 -5.20 0.45
C LEU A 79 -8.13 -4.24 1.56
N ARG A 80 -8.74 -3.10 1.20
CA ARG A 80 -9.17 -2.11 2.20
C ARG A 80 -10.20 -2.68 3.16
N SER A 81 -11.21 -3.36 2.64
CA SER A 81 -12.26 -3.99 3.45
C SER A 81 -11.68 -5.07 4.34
N ARG A 82 -10.83 -5.93 3.79
CA ARG A 82 -10.16 -7.00 4.52
C ARG A 82 -9.26 -6.44 5.63
N ALA A 83 -8.45 -5.44 5.30
CA ALA A 83 -7.54 -4.81 6.24
C ALA A 83 -8.28 -4.10 7.37
N ALA A 84 -9.41 -3.45 7.07
CA ALA A 84 -10.22 -2.79 8.09
C ALA A 84 -10.77 -3.80 9.12
N VAL A 85 -11.28 -4.93 8.66
CA VAL A 85 -11.80 -5.99 9.53
C VAL A 85 -10.68 -6.59 10.38
N VAL A 86 -9.54 -6.91 9.77
CA VAL A 86 -8.38 -7.45 10.47
C VAL A 86 -7.85 -6.45 11.50
N ALA A 87 -7.74 -5.18 11.12
CA ALA A 87 -7.25 -4.13 12.01
C ALA A 87 -8.12 -4.00 13.26
N ARG A 88 -9.44 -4.01 13.10
CA ARG A 88 -10.36 -3.90 14.23
C ARG A 88 -10.29 -5.11 15.14
N ALA A 89 -10.17 -6.30 14.58
CA ALA A 89 -10.01 -7.52 15.38
C ALA A 89 -8.72 -7.49 16.18
N MET A 90 -7.63 -6.99 15.60
CA MET A 90 -6.34 -6.87 16.29
C MET A 90 -6.36 -5.83 17.40
N ILE A 91 -7.08 -4.73 17.21
CA ILE A 91 -7.26 -3.70 18.22
C ILE A 91 -8.11 -4.24 19.39
N ASP A 92 -9.19 -4.96 19.08
CA ASP A 92 -10.14 -5.41 20.08
C ASP A 92 -9.68 -6.64 20.87
N ARG A 93 -8.97 -7.56 20.23
CA ARG A 93 -8.65 -8.88 20.79
C ARG A 93 -7.16 -9.19 20.92
N GLY A 94 -6.31 -8.36 20.37
CA GLY A 94 -4.88 -8.61 20.33
C GLY A 94 -4.12 -8.08 21.54
N ASP A 95 -2.85 -8.40 21.57
CA ASP A 95 -1.89 -7.86 22.54
C ASP A 95 -1.43 -6.46 22.12
N ALA A 96 -0.48 -5.87 22.83
CA ALA A 96 0.03 -4.52 22.55
C ALA A 96 0.60 -4.41 21.14
N ARG A 97 1.31 -5.43 20.66
CA ARG A 97 1.87 -5.43 19.29
C ARG A 97 0.77 -5.49 18.25
N ALA A 98 -0.24 -6.35 18.47
CA ALA A 98 -1.39 -6.44 17.57
C ALA A 98 -2.16 -5.13 17.53
N PHE A 99 -2.34 -4.48 18.67
CA PHE A 99 -2.97 -3.17 18.75
C PHE A 99 -2.22 -2.14 17.89
N ALA A 100 -0.88 -2.09 18.01
CA ALA A 100 -0.07 -1.15 17.25
C ALA A 100 -0.17 -1.39 15.75
N ILE A 101 -0.09 -2.66 15.30
CA ILE A 101 -0.24 -3.03 13.89
C ILE A 101 -1.64 -2.66 13.40
N GLY A 102 -2.66 -2.99 14.17
CA GLY A 102 -4.05 -2.70 13.83
C GLY A 102 -4.31 -1.20 13.66
N ARG A 103 -3.75 -0.39 14.55
CA ARG A 103 -3.86 1.08 14.45
C ARG A 103 -3.19 1.61 13.18
N GLN A 104 -1.99 1.12 12.87
CA GLN A 104 -1.28 1.50 11.64
C GLN A 104 -2.09 1.12 10.40
N MET A 105 -2.65 -0.10 10.37
CA MET A 105 -3.50 -0.55 9.27
C MET A 105 -4.72 0.34 9.08
N LEU A 106 -5.41 0.66 10.18
CA LEU A 106 -6.62 1.48 10.13
C LEU A 106 -6.30 2.89 9.63
N ASP A 107 -5.19 3.46 10.07
CA ASP A 107 -4.74 4.77 9.59
C ASP A 107 -4.47 4.75 8.08
N ARG A 108 -3.86 3.68 7.55
CA ARG A 108 -3.61 3.53 6.11
C ARG A 108 -4.91 3.36 5.33
N VAL A 109 -5.85 2.56 5.85
CA VAL A 109 -7.18 2.38 5.24
C VAL A 109 -7.89 3.73 5.13
N ASN A 110 -7.89 4.51 6.20
CA ASN A 110 -8.53 5.81 6.23
C ASN A 110 -7.85 6.81 5.29
N ALA A 111 -6.54 6.76 5.17
CA ALA A 111 -5.79 7.62 4.25
C ALA A 111 -6.13 7.32 2.79
N LEU A 112 -6.32 6.04 2.44
CA LEU A 112 -6.70 5.64 1.08
C LEU A 112 -8.15 5.98 0.75
N ALA A 113 -9.00 6.13 1.78
CA ALA A 113 -10.41 6.50 1.60
C ALA A 113 -10.62 8.00 1.33
N SER A 114 -9.62 8.82 1.64
CA SER A 114 -9.70 10.30 1.52
C SER A 114 -9.54 10.81 0.11
#